data_45236d29a3924672f7c2ec7313e3bf59
#
_entry.id   45236d29a3924672f7c2ec7313e3bf59
#
_cell.length_a   1.000
_cell.length_b   1.000
_cell.length_c   1.000
_cell.angle_alpha   90.00
_cell.angle_beta   90.00
_cell.angle_gamma   90.00
#
_symmetry.space_group_name_H-M   'P 1'
#
loop_
_entity.id
_entity.type
_entity.pdbx_description
1 polymer ?
#
loop_
_entity_poly.entity_id
_entity_poly.type
_entity_poly.pdbx_seq_one_letter_code
_entity_poly.pdbx_strand_id
1 'polypeptide(L)'
;MSHKEVILRGILLSAGLAALPACSAQRPDAGGGQPTEPQRVTPMADDYKPFYAVNPKNPQVFFDITIGGTAAGRVEMELFADTCPKTAENFRQLCVGTKSKSGKTLHFKGSPFHRVIPDFMCQGGDFTAGNGTGGESIYGGKFDDETFEGKAGKHFGPGTLSMANAGKNTNGSQFFICTAPTPHLDGKHVVFGQVVTGYDVVKKIEAVGSRSGQTSDKVVISDCGKVE
;
A
#
# COMPACT_ATOMS: atom_id res chain seq x y z
N MET A 1 -27.25 53.74 11.98
CA MET A 1 -26.50 54.97 11.66
C MET A 1 -25.56 54.58 10.54
N SER A 2 -25.96 54.85 9.38
CA SER A 2 -25.75 55.90 8.37
C SER A 2 -24.54 55.58 7.50
N HIS A 3 -24.78 55.16 6.28
CA HIS A 3 -24.74 55.94 5.01
C HIS A 3 -23.31 56.37 4.63
N LYS A 4 -22.78 56.03 3.42
CA LYS A 4 -23.08 56.74 2.16
C LYS A 4 -22.47 56.03 0.93
N GLU A 5 -23.29 55.89 -0.08
CA GLU A 5 -22.97 55.80 -1.52
C GLU A 5 -22.34 57.08 -2.05
N VAL A 6 -21.57 56.99 -3.12
CA VAL A 6 -21.41 58.02 -4.21
C VAL A 6 -20.82 57.33 -5.42
N ILE A 7 -21.56 57.00 -6.53
CA ILE A 7 -21.92 57.73 -7.77
C ILE A 7 -20.71 58.01 -8.69
N LEU A 8 -20.64 57.28 -9.82
CA LEU A 8 -20.98 57.57 -11.23
C LEU A 8 -20.34 58.78 -11.95
N ARG A 9 -19.62 58.53 -13.05
CA ARG A 9 -19.54 59.28 -14.34
C ARG A 9 -18.45 58.61 -15.16
N GLY A 10 -18.56 58.07 -16.36
CA GLY A 10 -19.33 58.42 -17.54
C GLY A 10 -18.58 59.39 -18.46
N ILE A 11 -17.81 58.90 -19.48
CA ILE A 11 -17.50 59.68 -20.69
C ILE A 11 -17.49 58.71 -21.89
N LEU A 12 -18.42 58.96 -22.82
CA LEU A 12 -18.39 58.49 -24.23
C LEU A 12 -17.54 59.47 -25.05
N LEU A 13 -16.73 58.94 -25.98
CA LEU A 13 -16.43 59.61 -27.26
C LEU A 13 -16.00 58.57 -28.30
N SER A 14 -16.79 58.37 -29.20
CA SER A 14 -17.00 58.55 -30.65
C SER A 14 -15.86 58.16 -31.60
N ALA A 15 -16.21 57.20 -32.43
CA ALA A 15 -16.10 57.09 -33.90
C ALA A 15 -14.76 57.42 -34.60
N GLY A 16 -14.27 56.39 -35.26
CA GLY A 16 -13.28 56.50 -36.34
C GLY A 16 -13.38 55.26 -37.24
N LEU A 17 -14.20 55.39 -38.31
CA LEU A 17 -14.37 54.42 -39.37
C LEU A 17 -13.22 54.57 -40.36
N ALA A 18 -12.36 53.58 -40.50
CA ALA A 18 -11.42 53.48 -41.61
C ALA A 18 -11.47 52.09 -42.22
N ALA A 19 -11.89 52.00 -43.44
CA ALA A 19 -11.97 50.77 -44.20
C ALA A 19 -10.67 50.44 -44.90
N LEU A 20 -10.41 49.10 -45.08
CA LEU A 20 -9.71 48.39 -46.16
C LEU A 20 -8.26 47.97 -45.96
N PRO A 21 -7.78 46.92 -46.61
CA PRO A 21 -8.35 46.07 -47.68
C PRO A 21 -8.43 44.57 -47.36
N ALA A 22 -9.21 43.83 -48.16
CA ALA A 22 -9.30 42.39 -48.18
C ALA A 22 -7.98 41.76 -48.59
N CYS A 23 -7.39 40.99 -47.66
CA CYS A 23 -6.31 40.07 -47.94
C CYS A 23 -6.89 38.65 -47.93
N SER A 24 -6.80 37.98 -49.09
CA SER A 24 -7.17 36.59 -49.29
C SER A 24 -6.35 35.71 -48.32
N ALA A 25 -6.91 35.26 -47.24
CA ALA A 25 -6.30 34.26 -46.41
C ALA A 25 -6.63 32.87 -46.99
N GLN A 26 -5.62 32.21 -47.53
CA GLN A 26 -5.59 30.78 -47.77
C GLN A 26 -5.86 30.05 -46.47
N ARG A 27 -6.83 29.14 -46.49
CA ARG A 27 -7.10 28.22 -45.41
C ARG A 27 -5.89 27.29 -45.30
N PRO A 28 -5.27 27.12 -44.11
CA PRO A 28 -4.37 26.02 -43.92
C PRO A 28 -5.21 24.73 -43.86
N ASP A 29 -4.75 23.72 -44.59
CA ASP A 29 -5.26 22.35 -44.57
C ASP A 29 -5.46 21.86 -43.12
N ALA A 30 -6.66 21.38 -42.86
CA ALA A 30 -6.97 20.64 -41.66
C ALA A 30 -6.21 19.29 -41.72
N GLY A 31 -5.02 19.27 -41.22
CA GLY A 31 -4.31 18.04 -40.92
C GLY A 31 -5.12 17.23 -39.90
N GLY A 32 -5.76 16.16 -40.39
CA GLY A 32 -6.46 15.20 -39.56
C GLY A 32 -5.51 14.55 -38.56
N GLY A 33 -5.50 15.08 -37.35
CA GLY A 33 -4.87 14.40 -36.21
C GLY A 33 -5.68 13.13 -35.95
N GLN A 34 -5.12 11.97 -36.31
CA GLN A 34 -5.67 10.69 -35.84
C GLN A 34 -5.72 10.73 -34.31
N PRO A 35 -6.79 10.19 -33.70
CA PRO A 35 -6.82 10.00 -32.26
C PRO A 35 -5.64 9.11 -31.88
N THR A 36 -4.74 9.62 -31.07
CA THR A 36 -3.67 8.83 -30.49
C THR A 36 -4.33 7.79 -29.60
N GLU A 37 -4.28 6.54 -30.04
CA GLU A 37 -4.65 5.37 -29.24
C GLU A 37 -3.92 5.48 -27.87
N PRO A 38 -4.63 5.29 -26.74
CA PRO A 38 -3.98 5.35 -25.44
C PRO A 38 -2.86 4.32 -25.45
N GLN A 39 -1.64 4.80 -25.31
CA GLN A 39 -0.46 3.93 -25.22
C GLN A 39 -0.71 2.97 -24.08
N ARG A 40 -0.86 1.69 -24.41
CA ARG A 40 -0.90 0.59 -23.45
C ARG A 40 0.43 0.64 -22.70
N VAL A 41 0.41 1.18 -21.47
CA VAL A 41 1.55 1.12 -20.57
C VAL A 41 1.78 -0.36 -20.29
N THR A 42 2.76 -0.93 -20.96
CA THR A 42 3.25 -2.27 -20.63
C THR A 42 3.74 -2.17 -19.18
N PRO A 43 3.26 -3.02 -18.24
CA PRO A 43 3.82 -3.04 -16.90
C PRO A 43 5.33 -3.28 -17.06
N MET A 44 6.14 -2.36 -16.51
CA MET A 44 7.57 -2.59 -16.39
C MET A 44 7.74 -3.88 -15.61
N ALA A 45 8.49 -4.82 -16.16
CA ALA A 45 8.81 -6.06 -15.46
C ALA A 45 9.39 -5.68 -14.08
N ASP A 46 8.81 -6.24 -13.03
CA ASP A 46 9.26 -5.97 -11.66
C ASP A 46 10.66 -6.58 -11.51
N ASP A 47 11.70 -5.75 -11.46
CA ASP A 47 13.08 -6.19 -11.24
C ASP A 47 13.33 -6.67 -9.80
N TYR A 48 12.28 -6.69 -8.99
CA TYR A 48 12.33 -7.14 -7.62
C TYR A 48 12.69 -8.64 -7.54
N LYS A 49 13.62 -8.96 -6.65
CA LYS A 49 14.01 -10.34 -6.34
C LYS A 49 13.93 -10.56 -4.82
N PRO A 50 13.30 -11.65 -4.37
CA PRO A 50 13.33 -12.03 -2.97
C PRO A 50 14.77 -12.19 -2.46
N PHE A 51 15.01 -11.85 -1.19
CA PHE A 51 16.34 -12.02 -0.58
C PHE A 51 16.78 -13.48 -0.49
N TYR A 52 15.85 -14.36 -0.17
CA TYR A 52 16.09 -15.79 -0.12
C TYR A 52 15.46 -16.48 -1.32
N ALA A 53 16.12 -17.54 -1.79
CA ALA A 53 15.49 -18.45 -2.73
C ALA A 53 14.19 -19.00 -2.12
N VAL A 54 13.11 -18.99 -2.89
CA VAL A 54 11.80 -19.48 -2.45
C VAL A 54 11.89 -20.97 -2.12
N ASN A 55 11.47 -21.34 -0.91
CA ASN A 55 11.40 -22.72 -0.49
C ASN A 55 10.00 -23.28 -0.82
N PRO A 56 9.86 -24.25 -1.75
CA PRO A 56 8.55 -24.76 -2.15
C PRO A 56 7.80 -25.51 -1.04
N LYS A 57 8.47 -25.82 0.09
CA LYS A 57 7.85 -26.43 1.27
C LYS A 57 7.22 -25.40 2.20
N ASN A 58 7.61 -24.13 2.09
CA ASN A 58 7.01 -23.05 2.86
C ASN A 58 5.64 -22.67 2.29
N PRO A 59 4.65 -22.36 3.13
CA PRO A 59 3.36 -21.88 2.65
C PRO A 59 3.50 -20.51 1.98
N GLN A 60 2.73 -20.32 0.91
CA GLN A 60 2.60 -19.04 0.25
C GLN A 60 1.17 -18.52 0.42
N VAL A 61 1.05 -17.20 0.61
CA VAL A 61 -0.22 -16.49 0.77
C VAL A 61 -0.25 -15.25 -0.13
N PHE A 62 -1.45 -14.74 -0.39
CA PHE A 62 -1.62 -13.55 -1.20
C PHE A 62 -2.48 -12.48 -0.51
N PHE A 63 -2.27 -11.25 -0.93
CA PHE A 63 -3.15 -10.11 -0.72
C PHE A 63 -3.54 -9.49 -2.05
N ASP A 64 -4.83 -9.32 -2.30
CA ASP A 64 -5.34 -8.42 -3.33
C ASP A 64 -5.57 -7.05 -2.70
N ILE A 65 -4.99 -6.02 -3.31
CA ILE A 65 -4.94 -4.67 -2.74
C ILE A 65 -5.82 -3.72 -3.54
N THR A 66 -6.55 -2.86 -2.84
CA THR A 66 -7.19 -1.69 -3.41
C THR A 66 -6.64 -0.41 -2.79
N ILE A 67 -6.50 0.64 -3.60
CA ILE A 67 -6.07 1.98 -3.20
C ILE A 67 -7.13 2.97 -3.67
N GLY A 68 -7.72 3.73 -2.76
CA GLY A 68 -8.83 4.64 -3.09
C GLY A 68 -10.05 3.92 -3.69
N GLY A 69 -10.23 2.62 -3.39
CA GLY A 69 -11.30 1.77 -3.94
C GLY A 69 -10.98 1.14 -5.30
N THR A 70 -9.85 1.49 -5.93
CA THR A 70 -9.40 0.93 -7.21
C THR A 70 -8.44 -0.23 -6.99
N ALA A 71 -8.58 -1.33 -7.75
CA ALA A 71 -7.67 -2.47 -7.69
C ALA A 71 -6.24 -2.05 -8.07
N ALA A 72 -5.29 -2.32 -7.15
CA ALA A 72 -3.88 -2.01 -7.35
C ALA A 72 -3.06 -3.21 -7.83
N GLY A 73 -3.52 -4.44 -7.51
CA GLY A 73 -2.89 -5.70 -7.89
C GLY A 73 -2.78 -6.68 -6.72
N ARG A 74 -2.04 -7.75 -6.95
CA ARG A 74 -1.79 -8.83 -5.99
C ARG A 74 -0.36 -8.82 -5.50
N VAL A 75 -0.15 -9.08 -4.22
CA VAL A 75 1.14 -9.34 -3.58
C VAL A 75 1.14 -10.78 -3.09
N GLU A 76 2.13 -11.57 -3.50
CA GLU A 76 2.31 -12.94 -3.01
C GLU A 76 3.53 -13.00 -2.09
N MET A 77 3.41 -13.74 -1.01
CA MET A 77 4.39 -13.80 0.06
C MET A 77 4.66 -15.24 0.46
N GLU A 78 5.94 -15.59 0.61
CA GLU A 78 6.38 -16.82 1.26
C GLU A 78 6.47 -16.60 2.77
N LEU A 79 5.98 -17.55 3.55
CA LEU A 79 6.05 -17.54 5.01
C LEU A 79 7.12 -18.54 5.48
N PHE A 80 8.08 -18.09 6.27
CA PHE A 80 9.22 -18.90 6.72
C PHE A 80 8.83 -19.91 7.81
N ALA A 81 7.94 -20.86 7.47
CA ALA A 81 7.53 -21.94 8.37
C ALA A 81 8.69 -22.89 8.73
N ASP A 82 9.74 -22.90 7.92
CA ASP A 82 10.99 -23.62 8.20
C ASP A 82 11.84 -22.98 9.30
N THR A 83 11.59 -21.73 9.66
CA THR A 83 12.37 -20.95 10.62
C THR A 83 11.52 -20.51 11.82
N CYS A 84 10.31 -20.01 11.59
CA CYS A 84 9.38 -19.54 12.62
C CYS A 84 7.94 -20.06 12.35
N PRO A 85 7.74 -21.38 12.55
CA PRO A 85 6.48 -22.05 12.19
C PRO A 85 5.24 -21.48 12.90
N LYS A 86 5.36 -21.09 14.16
CA LYS A 86 4.25 -20.53 14.95
C LYS A 86 3.80 -19.16 14.39
N THR A 87 4.75 -18.29 14.09
CA THR A 87 4.48 -16.97 13.54
C THR A 87 3.93 -17.06 12.11
N ALA A 88 4.53 -17.93 11.28
CA ALA A 88 4.07 -18.22 9.93
C ALA A 88 2.63 -18.78 9.92
N GLU A 89 2.31 -19.71 10.82
CA GLU A 89 0.98 -20.31 10.93
C GLU A 89 -0.07 -19.27 11.39
N ASN A 90 0.27 -18.39 12.34
CA ASN A 90 -0.59 -17.28 12.73
C ASN A 90 -1.00 -16.44 11.51
N PHE A 91 -0.02 -16.01 10.74
CA PHE A 91 -0.26 -15.16 9.57
C PHE A 91 -1.05 -15.89 8.47
N ARG A 92 -0.69 -17.15 8.19
CA ARG A 92 -1.39 -17.98 7.21
C ARG A 92 -2.87 -18.15 7.54
N GLN A 93 -3.19 -18.46 8.80
CA GLN A 93 -4.58 -18.62 9.26
C GLN A 93 -5.38 -17.31 9.16
N LEU A 94 -4.74 -16.16 9.42
CA LEU A 94 -5.37 -14.86 9.28
C LEU A 94 -5.58 -14.46 7.80
N CYS A 95 -4.78 -14.99 6.87
CA CYS A 95 -5.01 -14.83 5.44
C CYS A 95 -6.19 -15.68 4.94
N VAL A 96 -6.31 -16.92 5.43
CA VAL A 96 -7.39 -17.83 5.01
C VAL A 96 -8.71 -17.51 5.71
N GLY A 97 -8.62 -16.91 6.88
CA GLY A 97 -9.74 -16.65 7.77
C GLY A 97 -10.01 -17.83 8.72
N THR A 98 -10.12 -17.53 10.00
CA THR A 98 -10.37 -18.51 11.06
C THR A 98 -11.30 -17.94 12.12
N LYS A 99 -11.57 -18.73 13.15
CA LYS A 99 -12.37 -18.33 14.30
C LYS A 99 -11.51 -18.30 15.55
N SER A 100 -11.67 -17.26 16.36
CA SER A 100 -11.14 -17.24 17.73
C SER A 100 -11.86 -18.25 18.61
N LYS A 101 -11.34 -18.52 19.80
CA LYS A 101 -12.01 -19.35 20.82
C LYS A 101 -13.39 -18.82 21.22
N SER A 102 -13.61 -17.52 21.07
CA SER A 102 -14.90 -16.87 21.33
C SER A 102 -15.85 -16.87 20.12
N GLY A 103 -15.47 -17.49 18.99
CA GLY A 103 -16.25 -17.54 17.76
C GLY A 103 -16.13 -16.31 16.85
N LYS A 104 -15.34 -15.29 17.23
CA LYS A 104 -15.09 -14.10 16.42
C LYS A 104 -14.28 -14.47 15.17
N THR A 105 -14.63 -13.89 14.03
CA THR A 105 -13.85 -14.06 12.79
C THR A 105 -12.53 -13.29 12.89
N LEU A 106 -11.44 -14.00 12.63
CA LEU A 106 -10.09 -13.46 12.53
C LEU A 106 -9.65 -13.56 11.05
N HIS A 107 -9.55 -12.45 10.37
CA HIS A 107 -9.27 -12.42 8.93
C HIS A 107 -8.72 -11.05 8.52
N PHE A 108 -7.71 -11.04 7.66
CA PHE A 108 -7.17 -9.78 7.14
C PHE A 108 -8.05 -9.12 6.08
N LYS A 109 -8.94 -9.86 5.42
CA LYS A 109 -9.83 -9.31 4.38
C LYS A 109 -10.65 -8.14 4.92
N GLY A 110 -10.59 -7.01 4.20
CA GLY A 110 -11.26 -5.77 4.55
C GLY A 110 -10.45 -4.86 5.48
N SER A 111 -9.31 -5.31 6.04
CA SER A 111 -8.48 -4.49 6.92
C SER A 111 -7.58 -3.53 6.13
N PRO A 112 -7.27 -2.33 6.69
CA PRO A 112 -6.43 -1.36 6.03
C PRO A 112 -4.93 -1.55 6.34
N PHE A 113 -4.10 -0.99 5.45
CA PHE A 113 -2.76 -0.55 5.81
C PHE A 113 -2.91 0.84 6.47
N HIS A 114 -2.88 0.87 7.79
CA HIS A 114 -3.20 2.07 8.57
C HIS A 114 -2.00 3.00 8.80
N ARG A 115 -0.78 2.52 8.50
CA ARG A 115 0.45 3.29 8.65
C ARG A 115 1.44 2.94 7.55
N VAL A 116 1.74 3.91 6.68
CA VAL A 116 2.67 3.74 5.55
C VAL A 116 3.66 4.89 5.55
N ILE A 117 4.94 4.58 5.71
CA ILE A 117 6.02 5.57 5.71
C ILE A 117 6.96 5.25 4.55
N PRO A 118 7.09 6.15 3.55
CA PRO A 118 8.02 5.99 2.45
C PRO A 118 9.46 5.80 2.95
N ASP A 119 10.22 4.98 2.23
CA ASP A 119 11.61 4.60 2.55
C ASP A 119 11.76 3.93 3.93
N PHE A 120 10.68 3.30 4.41
CA PHE A 120 10.69 2.56 5.66
C PHE A 120 9.84 1.29 5.58
N MET A 121 8.50 1.41 5.69
CA MET A 121 7.62 0.23 5.70
C MET A 121 6.14 0.57 5.46
N CYS A 122 5.37 -0.45 5.09
CA CYS A 122 3.91 -0.45 5.01
C CYS A 122 3.36 -1.35 6.12
N GLN A 123 2.62 -0.82 7.10
CA GLN A 123 2.08 -1.54 8.24
C GLN A 123 0.56 -1.71 8.14
N GLY A 124 0.10 -2.95 8.40
CA GLY A 124 -1.30 -3.33 8.40
C GLY A 124 -1.61 -4.41 9.43
N GLY A 125 -2.72 -5.13 9.22
CA GLY A 125 -3.09 -6.29 10.03
C GLY A 125 -3.91 -5.99 11.29
N ASP A 126 -4.29 -4.74 11.52
CA ASP A 126 -5.31 -4.41 12.52
C ASP A 126 -6.72 -4.54 11.91
N PHE A 127 -7.24 -5.76 11.89
CA PHE A 127 -8.59 -6.04 11.38
C PHE A 127 -9.70 -5.76 12.41
N THR A 128 -9.35 -5.33 13.62
CA THR A 128 -10.31 -5.04 14.70
C THR A 128 -10.67 -3.58 14.81
N ALA A 129 -9.66 -2.70 14.86
CA ALA A 129 -9.83 -1.25 14.99
C ALA A 129 -9.44 -0.50 13.71
N GLY A 130 -8.53 -1.06 12.90
CA GLY A 130 -8.07 -0.46 11.65
C GLY A 130 -7.20 0.78 11.79
N ASN A 131 -6.69 1.05 12.99
CA ASN A 131 -5.91 2.26 13.33
C ASN A 131 -4.58 1.97 14.04
N GLY A 132 -4.23 0.69 14.20
CA GLY A 132 -3.00 0.24 14.85
C GLY A 132 -3.12 -0.04 16.34
N THR A 133 -4.26 0.19 16.96
CA THR A 133 -4.47 -0.07 18.41
C THR A 133 -4.98 -1.49 18.67
N GLY A 134 -5.46 -2.18 17.64
CA GLY A 134 -6.10 -3.49 17.75
C GLY A 134 -5.26 -4.64 17.19
N GLY A 135 -5.98 -5.65 16.71
CA GLY A 135 -5.43 -6.90 16.20
C GLY A 135 -5.31 -7.99 17.27
N GLU A 136 -5.54 -9.23 16.83
CA GLU A 136 -5.57 -10.41 17.68
C GLU A 136 -4.92 -11.59 16.96
N SER A 137 -4.12 -12.40 17.66
CA SER A 137 -3.54 -13.62 17.11
C SER A 137 -4.53 -14.78 17.15
N ILE A 138 -4.27 -15.82 16.38
CA ILE A 138 -5.05 -17.08 16.42
C ILE A 138 -4.90 -17.81 17.76
N TYR A 139 -3.86 -17.47 18.53
CA TYR A 139 -3.58 -18.08 19.84
C TYR A 139 -4.38 -17.42 20.98
N GLY A 140 -5.06 -16.31 20.69
CA GLY A 140 -5.80 -15.49 21.65
C GLY A 140 -4.95 -14.33 22.17
N GLY A 141 -5.29 -13.09 21.79
CA GLY A 141 -4.56 -11.89 22.18
C GLY A 141 -3.16 -11.81 21.59
N LYS A 142 -2.14 -11.73 22.42
CA LYS A 142 -0.73 -11.62 22.05
C LYS A 142 0.00 -12.94 22.23
N PHE A 143 1.14 -13.10 21.53
CA PHE A 143 2.03 -14.24 21.66
C PHE A 143 3.50 -13.81 21.64
N ASP A 144 4.36 -14.69 22.17
CA ASP A 144 5.78 -14.42 22.37
C ASP A 144 6.55 -14.33 21.06
N ASP A 145 7.70 -13.64 21.09
CA ASP A 145 8.68 -13.64 20.02
C ASP A 145 9.20 -15.07 19.85
N GLU A 146 9.11 -15.63 18.64
CA GLU A 146 9.44 -17.04 18.43
C GLU A 146 10.95 -17.26 18.35
N THR A 147 11.63 -16.47 17.50
CA THR A 147 13.09 -16.51 17.33
C THR A 147 13.58 -15.25 16.62
N PHE A 148 14.86 -14.94 16.78
CA PHE A 148 15.59 -13.92 16.01
C PHE A 148 16.79 -14.52 15.29
N GLU A 149 16.83 -15.84 15.11
CA GLU A 149 17.92 -16.53 14.43
C GLU A 149 17.62 -16.77 12.96
N GLY A 150 18.68 -16.97 12.17
CA GLY A 150 18.58 -17.24 10.74
C GLY A 150 17.80 -16.18 9.98
N LYS A 151 16.80 -16.60 9.19
CA LYS A 151 15.95 -15.71 8.39
C LYS A 151 15.09 -14.78 9.26
N ALA A 152 14.75 -15.22 10.49
CA ALA A 152 13.85 -14.47 11.38
C ALA A 152 14.52 -13.27 12.09
N GLY A 153 15.84 -13.15 12.03
CA GLY A 153 16.58 -12.13 12.75
C GLY A 153 16.98 -10.89 11.96
N LYS A 154 16.73 -10.84 10.65
CA LYS A 154 17.31 -9.81 9.77
C LYS A 154 16.30 -9.16 8.85
N HIS A 155 16.27 -7.82 8.89
CA HIS A 155 15.49 -6.97 8.00
C HIS A 155 16.36 -6.50 6.84
N PHE A 156 16.57 -7.37 5.85
CA PHE A 156 17.49 -7.10 4.74
C PHE A 156 17.06 -5.96 3.82
N GLY A 157 15.76 -5.64 3.77
CA GLY A 157 15.29 -4.54 2.97
C GLY A 157 13.93 -4.79 2.31
N PRO A 158 13.74 -4.24 1.09
CA PRO A 158 12.46 -4.28 0.40
C PRO A 158 11.86 -5.67 0.34
N GLY A 159 10.56 -5.79 0.68
CA GLY A 159 9.84 -7.05 0.65
C GLY A 159 9.98 -7.94 1.89
N THR A 160 10.82 -7.56 2.88
CA THR A 160 10.86 -8.28 4.17
C THR A 160 9.54 -8.14 4.90
N LEU A 161 8.96 -9.27 5.32
CA LEU A 161 7.71 -9.36 6.08
C LEU A 161 8.02 -9.64 7.55
N SER A 162 7.57 -8.75 8.45
CA SER A 162 7.92 -8.78 9.86
C SER A 162 6.74 -8.45 10.77
N MET A 163 6.75 -8.97 12.01
CA MET A 163 5.71 -8.71 13.00
C MET A 163 5.84 -7.32 13.62
N ALA A 164 4.75 -6.57 13.60
CA ALA A 164 4.63 -5.38 14.44
C ALA A 164 4.30 -5.80 15.88
N ASN A 165 4.92 -5.13 16.85
CA ASN A 165 4.70 -5.39 18.27
C ASN A 165 4.76 -4.07 19.08
N ALA A 166 4.38 -4.14 20.36
CA ALA A 166 4.47 -3.05 21.33
C ALA A 166 5.57 -3.32 22.38
N GLY A 167 6.63 -4.03 21.98
CA GLY A 167 7.72 -4.50 22.81
C GLY A 167 7.83 -6.02 22.80
N LYS A 168 8.77 -6.56 23.58
CA LYS A 168 9.07 -7.99 23.63
C LYS A 168 7.82 -8.83 23.94
N ASN A 169 7.61 -9.93 23.21
CA ASN A 169 6.54 -10.89 23.44
C ASN A 169 5.11 -10.32 23.35
N THR A 170 4.89 -9.38 22.41
CA THR A 170 3.58 -8.77 22.20
C THR A 170 3.08 -8.87 20.76
N ASN A 171 3.48 -9.91 20.03
CA ASN A 171 3.01 -10.17 18.68
C ASN A 171 1.49 -10.44 18.66
N GLY A 172 0.81 -9.91 17.68
CA GLY A 172 -0.63 -10.14 17.47
C GLY A 172 -0.94 -10.53 16.03
N SER A 173 -1.70 -9.70 15.35
CA SER A 173 -1.96 -9.81 13.91
C SER A 173 -1.28 -8.74 13.09
N GLN A 174 -0.81 -7.65 13.71
CA GLN A 174 -0.21 -6.56 12.96
C GLN A 174 1.16 -6.96 12.41
N PHE A 175 1.42 -6.56 11.20
CA PHE A 175 2.64 -6.84 10.44
C PHE A 175 3.08 -5.60 9.66
N PHE A 176 4.29 -5.63 9.14
CA PHE A 176 4.75 -4.64 8.17
C PHE A 176 5.58 -5.30 7.07
N ILE A 177 5.56 -4.67 5.90
CA ILE A 177 6.39 -4.99 4.74
C ILE A 177 7.41 -3.87 4.59
N CYS A 178 8.70 -4.19 4.68
CA CYS A 178 9.77 -3.20 4.51
C CYS A 178 9.85 -2.71 3.06
N THR A 179 10.11 -1.42 2.88
CA THR A 179 10.40 -0.80 1.58
C THR A 179 11.84 -0.31 1.46
N ALA A 180 12.59 -0.40 2.56
CA ALA A 180 14.02 -0.12 2.65
C ALA A 180 14.70 -1.08 3.66
N PRO A 181 16.04 -1.15 3.70
CA PRO A 181 16.76 -1.85 4.77
C PRO A 181 16.50 -1.20 6.14
N THR A 182 16.12 -2.02 7.13
CA THR A 182 15.75 -1.53 8.46
C THR A 182 16.49 -2.29 9.58
N PRO A 183 17.84 -2.29 9.59
CA PRO A 183 18.63 -3.09 10.52
C PRO A 183 18.44 -2.69 11.98
N HIS A 184 17.94 -1.50 12.27
CA HIS A 184 17.60 -1.05 13.63
C HIS A 184 16.42 -1.82 14.26
N LEU A 185 15.67 -2.61 13.47
CA LEU A 185 14.59 -3.49 13.92
C LEU A 185 15.07 -4.93 14.22
N ASP A 186 16.30 -5.27 13.84
CA ASP A 186 16.87 -6.59 14.08
C ASP A 186 16.87 -6.94 15.59
N GLY A 187 16.46 -8.17 15.92
CA GLY A 187 16.35 -8.65 17.29
C GLY A 187 15.20 -8.02 18.12
N LYS A 188 14.31 -7.25 17.48
CA LYS A 188 13.16 -6.61 18.13
C LYS A 188 11.83 -7.03 17.50
N HIS A 189 11.84 -7.35 16.21
CA HIS A 189 10.68 -7.78 15.45
C HIS A 189 11.01 -9.08 14.73
N VAL A 190 10.11 -10.06 14.82
CA VAL A 190 10.31 -11.38 14.20
C VAL A 190 10.03 -11.26 12.70
N VAL A 191 11.05 -11.48 11.87
CA VAL A 191 10.88 -11.62 10.41
C VAL A 191 10.35 -13.02 10.15
N PHE A 192 9.21 -13.13 9.46
CA PHE A 192 8.54 -14.41 9.25
C PHE A 192 8.21 -14.71 7.79
N GLY A 193 8.66 -13.87 6.86
CA GLY A 193 8.41 -14.08 5.45
C GLY A 193 9.04 -13.02 4.54
N GLN A 194 8.77 -13.18 3.27
CA GLN A 194 9.20 -12.25 2.22
C GLN A 194 8.16 -12.15 1.12
N VAL A 195 8.10 -11.01 0.44
CA VAL A 195 7.37 -10.88 -0.83
C VAL A 195 8.06 -11.72 -1.89
N VAL A 196 7.29 -12.43 -2.70
CA VAL A 196 7.78 -13.26 -3.82
C VAL A 196 7.44 -12.60 -5.15
N THR A 197 6.19 -12.15 -5.31
CA THR A 197 5.71 -11.44 -6.51
C THR A 197 4.87 -10.23 -6.13
N GLY A 198 4.69 -9.29 -7.07
CA GLY A 198 3.84 -8.12 -6.85
C GLY A 198 4.46 -7.04 -5.96
N TYR A 199 5.77 -6.94 -5.91
CA TYR A 199 6.42 -5.86 -5.16
C TYR A 199 6.10 -4.46 -5.74
N ASP A 200 5.78 -4.36 -7.03
CA ASP A 200 5.25 -3.15 -7.65
C ASP A 200 3.97 -2.63 -6.96
N VAL A 201 3.13 -3.55 -6.46
CA VAL A 201 1.93 -3.21 -5.67
C VAL A 201 2.34 -2.63 -4.31
N VAL A 202 3.38 -3.18 -3.67
CA VAL A 202 3.94 -2.62 -2.42
C VAL A 202 4.47 -1.19 -2.67
N LYS A 203 5.09 -0.94 -3.82
CA LYS A 203 5.52 0.42 -4.21
C LYS A 203 4.34 1.37 -4.43
N LYS A 204 3.22 0.89 -4.98
CA LYS A 204 1.99 1.70 -5.09
C LYS A 204 1.41 2.03 -3.71
N ILE A 205 1.44 1.08 -2.76
CA ILE A 205 1.06 1.35 -1.36
C ILE A 205 1.98 2.41 -0.75
N GLU A 206 3.29 2.25 -0.90
CA GLU A 206 4.30 3.19 -0.39
C GLU A 206 4.07 4.61 -0.94
N ALA A 207 3.74 4.74 -2.22
CA ALA A 207 3.55 6.02 -2.90
C ALA A 207 2.41 6.88 -2.32
N VAL A 208 1.42 6.27 -1.68
CA VAL A 208 0.33 6.98 -0.99
C VAL A 208 0.60 7.21 0.49
N GLY A 209 1.78 6.82 0.98
CA GLY A 209 2.22 7.03 2.36
C GLY A 209 2.72 8.45 2.63
N SER A 210 3.04 8.72 3.89
CA SER A 210 3.62 10.00 4.34
C SER A 210 4.61 9.79 5.49
N ARG A 211 5.39 10.82 5.82
CA ARG A 211 6.29 10.79 6.98
C ARG A 211 5.56 10.60 8.32
N SER A 212 4.32 11.03 8.41
CA SER A 212 3.47 10.81 9.61
C SER A 212 2.90 9.39 9.66
N GLY A 213 2.95 8.65 8.56
CA GLY A 213 2.35 7.34 8.39
C GLY A 213 0.91 7.37 7.89
N GLN A 214 0.26 8.52 7.80
CA GLN A 214 -1.06 8.63 7.17
C GLN A 214 -0.95 8.43 5.67
N THR A 215 -1.94 7.73 5.08
CA THR A 215 -2.04 7.54 3.64
C THR A 215 -2.97 8.58 3.02
N SER A 216 -2.62 9.09 1.83
CA SER A 216 -3.49 10.02 1.07
C SER A 216 -4.78 9.36 0.60
N ASP A 217 -4.71 8.05 0.32
CA ASP A 217 -5.80 7.22 -0.11
C ASP A 217 -5.91 5.98 0.77
N LYS A 218 -7.14 5.50 0.99
CA LYS A 218 -7.36 4.32 1.81
C LYS A 218 -6.81 3.08 1.10
N VAL A 219 -5.84 2.40 1.72
CA VAL A 219 -5.27 1.14 1.25
C VAL A 219 -5.92 -0.01 1.99
N VAL A 220 -6.51 -0.97 1.27
CA VAL A 220 -7.27 -2.08 1.87
C VAL A 220 -6.85 -3.41 1.27
N ILE A 221 -6.74 -4.43 2.10
CA ILE A 221 -6.66 -5.83 1.67
C ILE A 221 -8.07 -6.25 1.26
N SER A 222 -8.38 -6.17 -0.04
CA SER A 222 -9.72 -6.48 -0.56
C SER A 222 -10.01 -7.97 -0.56
N ASP A 223 -8.99 -8.80 -0.75
CA ASP A 223 -9.02 -10.24 -0.60
C ASP A 223 -7.68 -10.78 -0.13
N CYS A 224 -7.68 -11.97 0.45
CA CYS A 224 -6.46 -12.66 0.88
C CYS A 224 -6.72 -14.15 1.04
N GLY A 225 -5.67 -14.94 0.95
CA GLY A 225 -5.77 -16.40 1.03
C GLY A 225 -4.44 -17.09 0.87
N LYS A 226 -4.50 -18.41 0.70
CA LYS A 226 -3.37 -19.26 0.34
C LYS A 226 -3.19 -19.27 -1.18
N VAL A 227 -1.95 -19.20 -1.65
CA VAL A 227 -1.60 -19.48 -3.05
C VAL A 227 -1.70 -21.00 -3.27
N GLU A 228 -2.39 -21.44 -4.33
CA GLU A 228 -2.57 -22.85 -4.69
C GLU A 228 -1.32 -23.43 -5.37
#